data_3844d6ca31d378681187e7f977594176
#
_entry.id   3844d6ca31d378681187e7f977594176
#
_cell.length_a   1.000
_cell.length_b   1.000
_cell.length_c   1.000
_cell.angle_alpha   90.00
_cell.angle_beta   90.00
_cell.angle_gamma   90.00
#
_symmetry.space_group_name_H-M   'P 1'
#
loop_
_entity.id
_entity.type
_entity.pdbx_description
1 polymer ?
#
loop_
_entity_poly.entity_id
_entity_poly.type
_entity_poly.pdbx_seq_one_letter_code
_entity_poly.pdbx_strand_id
1 'polypeptide(L)'
;MKDINSIKKDIFELVNNYSDIKFSKKEFLPGISEIPAAGKYIDNSEMINMVDACLDGWLTTGRFNAEFENKLAKYLKVKSLFTVNSG
;
A
#
# COMPACT_ATOMS: atom_id res chain seq x y z
N MET A 1 -1.64 29.03 -9.17
CA MET A 1 -1.14 27.73 -9.63
C MET A 1 -0.84 26.85 -8.44
N LYS A 2 -1.42 25.66 -8.39
CA LYS A 2 -1.16 24.73 -7.28
C LYS A 2 0.24 24.13 -7.43
N ASP A 3 0.97 24.02 -6.33
CA ASP A 3 2.24 23.31 -6.37
C ASP A 3 2.02 21.79 -6.36
N ILE A 4 3.08 21.04 -6.60
CA ILE A 4 3.03 19.58 -6.71
C ILE A 4 2.56 18.92 -5.42
N ASN A 5 2.91 19.48 -4.27
CA ASN A 5 2.54 18.94 -2.96
C ASN A 5 1.04 19.12 -2.69
N SER A 6 0.47 20.26 -3.06
CA SER A 6 -0.98 20.48 -2.96
C SER A 6 -1.76 19.52 -3.84
N ILE A 7 -1.31 19.31 -5.07
CA ILE A 7 -1.94 18.36 -6.00
C ILE A 7 -1.86 16.95 -5.44
N LYS A 8 -0.71 16.57 -4.91
CA LYS A 8 -0.51 15.24 -4.30
C LYS A 8 -1.46 15.02 -3.12
N LYS A 9 -1.64 16.02 -2.29
CA LYS A 9 -2.58 15.99 -1.18
C LYS A 9 -4.01 15.75 -1.66
N ASP A 10 -4.43 16.44 -2.72
CA ASP A 10 -5.75 16.28 -3.32
C ASP A 10 -5.93 14.85 -3.87
N ILE A 11 -4.90 14.30 -4.51
CA ILE A 11 -4.92 12.93 -5.01
C ILE A 11 -5.12 11.94 -3.85
N PHE A 12 -4.37 12.09 -2.77
CA PHE A 12 -4.47 11.21 -1.60
C PHE A 12 -5.84 11.29 -0.93
N GLU A 13 -6.43 12.48 -0.88
CA GLU A 13 -7.78 12.65 -0.35
C GLU A 13 -8.81 11.89 -1.17
N LEU A 14 -8.72 11.96 -2.50
CA LEU A 14 -9.59 11.20 -3.39
C LEU A 14 -9.36 9.69 -3.27
N VAL A 15 -8.11 9.26 -3.12
CA VAL A 15 -7.78 7.85 -2.88
C VAL A 15 -8.39 7.36 -1.57
N ASN A 16 -8.33 8.17 -0.51
CA ASN A 16 -8.97 7.85 0.75
C ASN A 16 -10.47 7.67 0.59
N ASN A 17 -11.13 8.59 -0.08
CA ASN A 17 -12.57 8.52 -0.32
C ASN A 17 -12.95 7.28 -1.12
N TYR A 18 -12.21 6.99 -2.17
CA TYR A 18 -12.41 5.79 -2.98
C TYR A 18 -12.25 4.52 -2.14
N SER A 19 -11.18 4.46 -1.35
CA SER A 19 -10.83 3.29 -0.55
C SER A 19 -11.85 3.04 0.56
N ASP A 20 -12.38 4.10 1.17
CA ASP A 20 -13.41 3.99 2.21
C ASP A 20 -14.66 3.27 1.68
N ILE A 21 -14.99 3.48 0.42
CA ILE A 21 -16.15 2.84 -0.22
C ILE A 21 -15.78 1.44 -0.71
N LYS A 22 -14.67 1.33 -1.42
CA LYS A 22 -14.24 0.09 -2.08
C LYS A 22 -13.92 -1.02 -1.08
N PHE A 23 -13.20 -0.68 -0.01
CA PHE A 23 -12.70 -1.63 0.97
C PHE A 23 -13.44 -1.56 2.31
N SER A 24 -14.68 -1.06 2.30
CA SER A 24 -15.51 -1.06 3.49
C SER A 24 -15.71 -2.51 3.98
N LYS A 25 -15.64 -2.69 5.29
CA LYS A 25 -15.84 -4.00 5.89
C LYS A 25 -17.28 -4.44 5.67
N LYS A 26 -17.44 -5.64 5.10
CA LYS A 26 -18.74 -6.28 4.97
C LYS A 26 -18.90 -7.27 6.11
N GLU A 27 -20.08 -7.27 6.73
CA GLU A 27 -20.39 -8.25 7.74
C GLU A 27 -20.44 -9.64 7.12
N PHE A 28 -19.81 -10.62 7.77
CA PHE A 28 -19.91 -12.00 7.34
C PHE A 28 -21.28 -12.56 7.74
N LEU A 29 -22.02 -13.04 6.75
CA LEU A 29 -23.35 -13.63 6.95
C LEU A 29 -23.25 -15.14 6.74
N PRO A 30 -23.32 -15.97 7.80
CA PRO A 30 -23.23 -17.42 7.65
C PRO A 30 -24.30 -17.97 6.70
N GLY A 31 -23.89 -18.83 5.77
CA GLY A 31 -24.78 -19.42 4.77
C GLY A 31 -25.01 -18.56 3.55
N ILE A 32 -24.59 -17.28 3.56
CA ILE A 32 -24.76 -16.33 2.45
C ILE A 32 -23.42 -15.87 1.93
N SER A 33 -22.52 -15.46 2.83
CA SER A 33 -21.20 -14.95 2.46
C SER A 33 -20.28 -16.09 2.03
N GLU A 34 -19.53 -15.87 0.94
CA GLU A 34 -18.52 -16.82 0.50
C GLU A 34 -17.27 -16.70 1.38
N ILE A 35 -16.61 -17.84 1.59
CA ILE A 35 -15.31 -17.87 2.25
C ILE A 35 -14.26 -17.99 1.14
N PRO A 36 -13.46 -16.96 0.86
CA PRO A 36 -12.45 -17.04 -0.18
C PRO A 36 -11.31 -17.98 0.23
N ALA A 37 -10.73 -18.66 -0.74
CA ALA A 37 -9.58 -19.55 -0.52
C ALA A 37 -8.35 -18.76 -0.06
N ALA A 38 -8.22 -17.52 -0.53
CA ALA A 38 -7.18 -16.60 -0.10
C ALA A 38 -7.76 -15.19 -0.11
N GLY A 39 -7.46 -14.42 0.93
CA GLY A 39 -7.88 -13.03 1.02
C GLY A 39 -6.69 -12.11 1.02
N LYS A 40 -6.85 -10.92 0.47
CA LYS A 40 -5.87 -9.84 0.56
C LYS A 40 -6.39 -8.79 1.53
N TYR A 41 -5.54 -8.36 2.43
CA TYR A 41 -5.86 -7.23 3.28
C TYR A 41 -5.31 -5.97 2.63
N ILE A 42 -6.21 -5.18 2.07
CA ILE A 42 -5.87 -3.90 1.44
C ILE A 42 -6.84 -2.86 2.00
N ASP A 43 -6.30 -1.76 2.47
CA ASP A 43 -7.08 -0.63 2.94
C ASP A 43 -6.49 0.68 2.39
N ASN A 44 -6.88 1.80 3.00
CA ASN A 44 -6.45 3.13 2.56
C ASN A 44 -4.93 3.29 2.55
N SER A 45 -4.25 2.73 3.56
CA SER A 45 -2.79 2.86 3.69
C SER A 45 -2.07 2.21 2.52
N GLU A 46 -2.46 0.99 2.15
CA GLU A 46 -1.85 0.29 1.02
C GLU A 46 -2.14 1.01 -0.30
N MET A 47 -3.38 1.50 -0.48
CA MET A 47 -3.75 2.24 -1.69
C MET A 47 -2.95 3.53 -1.82
N ILE A 48 -2.82 4.28 -0.73
CA ILE A 48 -2.04 5.52 -0.73
C ILE A 48 -0.58 5.25 -1.03
N ASN A 49 0.01 4.22 -0.42
CA ASN A 49 1.41 3.87 -0.67
C ASN A 49 1.66 3.46 -2.12
N MET A 50 0.73 2.71 -2.72
CA MET A 50 0.84 2.32 -4.12
C MET A 50 0.76 3.53 -5.05
N VAL A 51 -0.19 4.43 -4.80
CA VAL A 51 -0.34 5.66 -5.59
C VAL A 51 0.88 6.57 -5.40
N ASP A 52 1.36 6.71 -4.16
CA ASP A 52 2.55 7.51 -3.87
C ASP A 52 3.77 6.98 -4.62
N ALA A 53 3.95 5.66 -4.66
CA ALA A 53 5.02 5.04 -5.44
C ALA A 53 4.86 5.33 -6.95
N CYS A 54 3.64 5.28 -7.47
CA CYS A 54 3.36 5.65 -8.87
C CYS A 54 3.72 7.10 -9.16
N LEU A 55 3.44 8.00 -8.24
CA LEU A 55 3.71 9.43 -8.41
C LEU A 55 5.21 9.74 -8.41
N ASP A 56 6.05 8.89 -7.85
CA ASP A 56 7.50 9.02 -7.96
C ASP A 56 7.99 8.90 -9.42
N GLY A 57 7.19 8.24 -10.28
CA GLY A 57 7.57 8.03 -11.67
C GLY A 57 8.71 7.06 -11.88
N TRP A 58 9.04 6.25 -10.88
CA TRP A 58 10.12 5.28 -10.91
C TRP A 58 9.55 3.87 -11.02
N LEU A 59 9.96 3.13 -12.04
CA LEU A 59 9.33 1.87 -12.42
C LEU A 59 9.98 0.62 -11.83
N THR A 60 11.05 0.79 -11.06
CA THR A 60 11.79 -0.31 -10.41
C THR A 60 11.84 -0.07 -8.90
N THR A 61 12.74 -0.75 -8.21
CA THR A 61 12.91 -0.54 -6.78
C THR A 61 13.22 0.92 -6.48
N GLY A 62 12.51 1.50 -5.52
CA GLY A 62 12.64 2.89 -5.15
C GLY A 62 12.63 3.08 -3.64
N ARG A 63 12.19 4.25 -3.18
CA ARG A 63 12.23 4.60 -1.75
C ARG A 63 11.44 3.65 -0.86
N PHE A 64 10.31 3.11 -1.31
CA PHE A 64 9.52 2.17 -0.51
C PHE A 64 10.24 0.85 -0.30
N ASN A 65 10.94 0.36 -1.33
CA ASN A 65 11.74 -0.84 -1.20
C ASN A 65 12.90 -0.63 -0.22
N ALA A 66 13.60 0.49 -0.33
CA ALA A 66 14.68 0.85 0.59
C ALA A 66 14.17 0.97 2.03
N GLU A 67 13.03 1.62 2.22
CA GLU A 67 12.40 1.77 3.53
C GLU A 67 12.01 0.41 4.11
N PHE A 68 11.42 -0.46 3.30
CA PHE A 68 11.06 -1.81 3.70
C PHE A 68 12.28 -2.61 4.13
N GLU A 69 13.35 -2.58 3.31
CA GLU A 69 14.59 -3.28 3.63
C GLU A 69 15.19 -2.80 4.95
N ASN A 70 15.24 -1.49 5.16
CA ASN A 70 15.79 -0.91 6.38
C ASN A 70 14.94 -1.24 7.61
N LYS A 71 13.63 -1.11 7.52
CA LYS A 71 12.74 -1.40 8.65
C LYS A 71 12.74 -2.88 9.01
N LEU A 72 12.70 -3.75 8.02
CA LEU A 72 12.71 -5.18 8.28
C LEU A 72 14.06 -5.64 8.82
N ALA A 73 15.15 -5.09 8.32
CA ALA A 73 16.49 -5.39 8.84
C ALA A 73 16.62 -5.03 10.32
N LYS A 74 16.08 -3.87 10.72
CA LYS A 74 16.05 -3.46 12.13
C LYS A 74 15.18 -4.38 12.97
N TYR A 75 14.02 -4.74 12.46
CA TYR A 75 13.10 -5.65 13.15
C TYR A 75 13.74 -7.02 13.39
N LEU A 76 14.42 -7.55 12.38
CA LEU A 76 15.09 -8.86 12.46
C LEU A 76 16.48 -8.78 13.12
N LYS A 77 16.99 -7.56 13.39
CA LYS A 77 18.29 -7.31 13.98
C LYS A 77 19.44 -7.89 13.13
N VAL A 78 19.33 -7.73 11.81
CA VAL A 78 20.38 -8.15 10.86
C VAL A 78 21.04 -6.92 10.27
N LYS A 79 22.30 -7.06 9.80
CA LYS A 79 23.06 -5.94 9.23
C LYS A 79 22.57 -5.54 7.85
N SER A 80 22.20 -6.50 7.03
CA SER A 80 21.79 -6.28 5.66
C SER A 80 20.60 -7.15 5.30
N LEU A 81 19.72 -6.60 4.47
CA LEU A 81 18.54 -7.29 3.99
C LEU A 81 18.26 -6.79 2.58
N PHE A 82 18.03 -7.71 1.65
CA PHE A 82 17.74 -7.38 0.26
C PHE A 82 16.46 -8.06 -0.18
N THR A 83 15.62 -7.32 -0.92
CA THR A 83 14.45 -7.92 -1.56
C THR A 83 14.86 -8.53 -2.89
N VAL A 84 14.23 -9.63 -3.25
CA VAL A 84 14.43 -10.30 -4.53
C VAL A 84 13.06 -10.64 -5.11
N ASN A 85 13.01 -10.85 -6.43
CA ASN A 85 11.74 -11.14 -7.09
C ASN A 85 11.29 -12.60 -6.94
N SER A 86 12.20 -13.47 -6.58
CA SER A 86 11.88 -14.89 -6.32
C SER A 86 12.94 -15.48 -5.41
N GLY A 87 12.53 -16.38 -4.61
CA GLY A 87 13.41 -17.12 -3.71
C GLY A 87 14.26 -18.14 -4.43
#